data_a7f07b051cbfad8e758fb778bf8aca7a
#
_entry.id   a7f07b051cbfad8e758fb778bf8aca7a
#
_cell.length_a   1.000
_cell.length_b   1.000
_cell.length_c   1.000
_cell.angle_alpha   90.00
_cell.angle_beta   90.00
_cell.angle_gamma   90.00
#
_symmetry.space_group_name_H-M   'P 1'
#
loop_
_entity.id
_entity.type
_entity.pdbx_description
1 polymer ?
#
loop_
_entity_poly.entity_id
_entity_poly.type
_entity_poly.pdbx_seq_one_letter_code
_entity_poly.pdbx_strand_id
1 'polypeptide(L)'
;MCNALRLYFRRENKVRRYKTIHRFLHIKTYVCEHKISSRRASNERPYGIVQTVAILRSGMICFLILQTVYTNWERRLAVLQNCANNYNAIYTNWSIYMFNITELLKNEISVWERLKNCGKPVVLYGMGDGADKVLAAFDRYGIKASAVIASDDFVRGQKFHDFTVKKLSDVETEFGDIIIALCFASQLPDVMEHITKISEKHETLVPSVPVFGNKLFDNDFITENKEQIESAYSLLADDLSKKVYENILKFYYTGRIDLLPPVTTDKDEAFGNILNLSENESYVDLGAYNGDTIDEFLHYANGNYKRIIAFEPNAKNFEKLKLHCKGMANVSLWQLGSYSKNTELIFNNKAGRNSAIADKGVATKVATVDTILCGMAAGYIKADVEGADMETLIGMQKTMENCKPKLNFSAYHRFEDIFRLALYIHSVNSDYKIFLRHHPYIPAWDTNLYCI
;
A
#
# COMPACT_ATOMS: atom_id res chain seq x y z
N MET A 1 -1.49 35.69 -5.00
CA MET A 1 -2.89 35.23 -4.89
C MET A 1 -3.44 35.39 -3.47
N CYS A 2 -2.83 34.83 -2.42
CA CYS A 2 -3.31 35.05 -1.04
C CYS A 2 -3.44 36.52 -0.62
N ASN A 3 -2.50 37.39 -1.02
CA ASN A 3 -2.56 38.80 -0.67
C ASN A 3 -3.60 39.60 -1.48
N ALA A 4 -3.80 39.26 -2.74
CA ALA A 4 -4.82 39.91 -3.58
C ALA A 4 -6.24 39.46 -3.16
N LEU A 5 -6.44 38.21 -2.84
CA LEU A 5 -7.69 37.69 -2.30
C LEU A 5 -7.95 38.20 -0.86
N ARG A 6 -6.91 38.36 -0.02
CA ARG A 6 -7.05 39.01 1.30
C ARG A 6 -7.48 40.47 1.21
N LEU A 7 -6.96 41.23 0.24
CA LEU A 7 -7.36 42.64 0.02
C LEU A 7 -8.78 42.74 -0.53
N TYR A 8 -9.18 41.86 -1.43
CA TYR A 8 -10.55 41.81 -1.97
C TYR A 8 -11.58 41.47 -0.89
N PHE A 9 -11.33 40.43 -0.08
CA PHE A 9 -12.25 40.02 1.00
C PHE A 9 -12.23 40.95 2.21
N ARG A 10 -11.15 41.70 2.47
CA ARG A 10 -11.13 42.75 3.51
C ARG A 10 -12.01 43.95 3.14
N ARG A 11 -12.11 44.28 1.87
CA ARG A 11 -12.99 45.38 1.39
C ARG A 11 -14.47 45.05 1.46
N GLU A 12 -14.85 43.78 1.46
CA GLU A 12 -16.25 43.37 1.40
C GLU A 12 -16.81 42.70 2.68
N ASN A 13 -16.13 42.78 3.81
CA ASN A 13 -16.59 42.17 5.10
C ASN A 13 -16.95 40.68 5.03
N LYS A 14 -16.36 39.85 4.15
CA LYS A 14 -16.68 38.43 3.95
C LYS A 14 -15.62 37.44 4.44
N VAL A 15 -14.86 37.79 5.48
CA VAL A 15 -13.76 36.99 6.04
C VAL A 15 -14.22 35.61 6.57
N ARG A 16 -15.49 35.44 6.96
CA ARG A 16 -16.00 34.16 7.46
C ARG A 16 -16.07 33.05 6.40
N ARG A 17 -16.39 33.37 5.14
CA ARG A 17 -16.45 32.36 4.04
C ARG A 17 -15.08 31.90 3.57
N TYR A 18 -14.06 32.73 3.70
CA TYR A 18 -12.69 32.38 3.31
C TYR A 18 -12.08 31.25 4.17
N LYS A 19 -12.38 31.21 5.48
CA LYS A 19 -11.89 30.16 6.39
C LYS A 19 -12.47 28.76 6.08
N THR A 20 -13.66 28.70 5.52
CA THR A 20 -14.30 27.43 5.15
C THR A 20 -13.70 26.86 3.86
N ILE A 21 -13.40 27.71 2.89
CA ILE A 21 -12.79 27.28 1.61
C ILE A 21 -11.32 26.84 1.81
N HIS A 22 -10.57 27.47 2.75
CA HIS A 22 -9.17 27.13 3.01
C HIS A 22 -8.99 25.77 3.73
N ARG A 23 -10.01 25.25 4.38
CA ARG A 23 -9.98 23.93 5.05
C ARG A 23 -10.16 22.75 4.07
N PHE A 24 -10.68 22.99 2.88
CA PHE A 24 -10.95 21.94 1.89
C PHE A 24 -9.92 21.85 0.75
N LEU A 25 -8.96 22.78 0.66
CA LEU A 25 -8.03 22.84 -0.48
C LEU A 25 -6.56 22.89 -0.01
N HIS A 26 -5.94 21.75 0.20
CA HIS A 26 -4.49 21.61 0.18
C HIS A 26 -3.99 21.59 -1.28
N ILE A 27 -4.06 22.76 -1.94
CA ILE A 27 -3.67 22.87 -3.34
C ILE A 27 -2.58 23.94 -3.46
N LYS A 28 -1.39 23.54 -3.96
CA LYS A 28 -0.35 24.49 -4.38
C LYS A 28 -0.75 25.11 -5.72
N THR A 29 -1.09 26.39 -5.71
CA THR A 29 -1.41 27.18 -6.92
C THR A 29 -0.17 27.93 -7.41
N TYR A 30 0.16 27.80 -8.70
CA TYR A 30 1.11 28.70 -9.38
C TYR A 30 0.35 29.76 -10.13
N VAL A 31 0.71 31.02 -9.93
CA VAL A 31 0.14 32.18 -10.62
C VAL A 31 1.16 32.67 -11.64
N CYS A 32 0.80 32.65 -12.93
CA CYS A 32 1.53 33.36 -13.98
C CYS A 32 0.82 34.69 -14.25
N GLU A 33 1.48 35.78 -13.96
CA GLU A 33 1.01 37.13 -14.36
C GLU A 33 1.57 37.48 -15.75
N HIS A 34 0.68 37.64 -16.74
CA HIS A 34 1.03 38.25 -18.01
C HIS A 34 0.52 39.70 -18.04
N LYS A 35 1.46 40.66 -18.09
CA LYS A 35 1.15 42.07 -18.37
C LYS A 35 0.89 42.24 -19.87
N ILE A 36 -0.33 42.59 -20.26
CA ILE A 36 -0.64 43.05 -21.61
C ILE A 36 -0.52 44.58 -21.62
N SER A 37 0.39 45.11 -22.43
CA SER A 37 0.52 46.55 -22.63
C SER A 37 -0.58 47.01 -23.57
N SER A 38 -1.48 47.87 -23.09
CA SER A 38 -2.45 48.58 -23.95
C SER A 38 -1.85 49.86 -24.54
N ARG A 39 -1.91 50.02 -25.88
CA ARG A 39 -1.67 51.31 -26.55
C ARG A 39 -2.81 52.26 -26.19
N ARG A 40 -2.46 53.50 -25.81
CA ARG A 40 -3.38 54.58 -25.48
C ARG A 40 -4.22 54.97 -26.69
N ALA A 41 -5.52 54.95 -26.54
CA ALA A 41 -6.46 55.80 -27.31
C ALA A 41 -7.11 56.77 -26.32
N SER A 42 -7.28 57.99 -26.78
CA SER A 42 -7.62 59.18 -26.03
C SER A 42 -9.00 59.15 -25.36
N ASN A 43 -9.02 59.63 -24.13
CA ASN A 43 -10.18 60.22 -23.40
C ASN A 43 -11.26 59.31 -22.80
N GLU A 44 -10.98 58.01 -22.48
CA GLU A 44 -11.86 57.31 -21.53
C GLU A 44 -11.02 56.61 -20.45
N ARG A 45 -11.58 56.49 -19.22
CA ARG A 45 -10.87 55.90 -18.08
C ARG A 45 -10.42 54.48 -18.41
N PRO A 46 -9.18 54.07 -18.04
CA PRO A 46 -8.65 52.78 -18.41
C PRO A 46 -9.35 51.68 -17.65
N TYR A 47 -10.03 50.79 -18.36
CA TYR A 47 -10.50 49.50 -17.84
C TYR A 47 -9.38 48.47 -18.03
N GLY A 48 -8.84 47.97 -16.95
CA GLY A 48 -7.86 46.89 -17.01
C GLY A 48 -8.55 45.54 -16.93
N ILE A 49 -8.32 44.69 -17.92
CA ILE A 49 -8.69 43.26 -17.87
C ILE A 49 -7.50 42.55 -17.21
N VAL A 50 -7.69 41.97 -16.02
CA VAL A 50 -6.73 41.05 -15.41
C VAL A 50 -7.23 39.63 -15.66
N GLN A 51 -6.47 38.89 -16.46
CA GLN A 51 -6.72 37.47 -16.70
C GLN A 51 -5.81 36.70 -15.76
N THR A 52 -6.39 36.01 -14.77
CA THR A 52 -5.64 35.13 -13.88
C THR A 52 -5.96 33.68 -14.27
N VAL A 53 -4.94 32.97 -14.75
CA VAL A 53 -5.04 31.54 -15.03
C VAL A 53 -4.42 30.79 -13.86
N ALA A 54 -5.21 30.05 -13.13
CA ALA A 54 -4.72 29.15 -12.10
C ALA A 54 -4.60 27.74 -12.67
N ILE A 55 -3.39 27.20 -12.70
CA ILE A 55 -3.14 25.81 -13.13
C ILE A 55 -2.98 24.96 -11.87
N LEU A 56 -3.87 24.00 -11.68
CA LEU A 56 -3.80 23.02 -10.60
C LEU A 56 -3.01 21.81 -11.06
N ARG A 57 -1.98 21.43 -10.32
CA ARG A 57 -1.05 20.35 -10.65
C ARG A 57 -1.52 18.98 -10.12
N SER A 58 -2.73 18.59 -10.45
CA SER A 58 -3.16 17.19 -10.41
C SER A 58 -4.24 17.01 -11.45
N GLY A 59 -3.78 16.94 -12.72
CA GLY A 59 -4.66 16.90 -13.88
C GLY A 59 -5.16 18.32 -14.24
N MET A 60 -4.62 18.87 -15.33
CA MET A 60 -4.87 20.22 -15.85
C MET A 60 -6.33 20.70 -15.75
N ILE A 61 -6.66 21.47 -14.73
CA ILE A 61 -7.88 22.28 -14.72
C ILE A 61 -7.46 23.72 -14.89
N CYS A 62 -7.74 24.30 -16.06
CA CYS A 62 -7.58 25.73 -16.30
C CYS A 62 -8.82 26.47 -15.83
N PHE A 63 -8.72 27.24 -14.75
CA PHE A 63 -9.75 28.21 -14.37
C PHE A 63 -9.42 29.56 -15.00
N LEU A 64 -10.24 29.98 -15.92
CA LEU A 64 -10.24 31.37 -16.41
C LEU A 64 -11.15 32.21 -15.52
N ILE A 65 -10.58 32.97 -14.59
CA ILE A 65 -11.33 33.97 -13.86
C ILE A 65 -11.19 35.27 -14.61
N LEU A 66 -12.23 35.60 -15.37
CA LEU A 66 -12.35 36.90 -16.02
C LEU A 66 -12.89 37.92 -15.02
N GLN A 67 -12.04 38.82 -14.54
CA GLN A 67 -12.44 39.95 -13.72
C GLN A 67 -12.69 41.15 -14.66
N THR A 68 -13.92 41.24 -15.16
CA THR A 68 -14.40 42.43 -15.88
C THR A 68 -15.11 43.34 -14.87
N VAL A 69 -14.68 44.59 -14.78
CA VAL A 69 -15.39 45.62 -14.04
C VAL A 69 -16.58 46.07 -14.88
N TYR A 70 -17.70 45.34 -14.80
CA TYR A 70 -18.98 45.75 -15.39
C TYR A 70 -19.96 46.14 -14.30
N THR A 71 -20.73 47.17 -14.56
CA THR A 71 -21.77 47.71 -13.65
C THR A 71 -23.06 46.90 -13.63
N ASN A 72 -23.15 45.78 -14.38
CA ASN A 72 -24.37 45.00 -14.51
C ASN A 72 -24.26 43.63 -13.82
N TRP A 73 -24.99 43.44 -12.71
CA TRP A 73 -24.99 42.25 -11.85
C TRP A 73 -25.49 40.99 -12.57
N GLU A 74 -26.43 41.10 -13.48
CA GLU A 74 -27.01 39.96 -14.22
C GLU A 74 -25.99 39.27 -15.13
N ARG A 75 -25.10 40.03 -15.77
CA ARG A 75 -24.00 39.44 -16.57
C ARG A 75 -22.97 38.72 -15.72
N ARG A 76 -22.75 39.17 -14.47
CA ARG A 76 -21.86 38.47 -13.53
C ARG A 76 -22.42 37.10 -13.10
N LEU A 77 -23.74 37.03 -12.88
CA LEU A 77 -24.39 35.76 -12.52
C LEU A 77 -24.34 34.77 -13.69
N ALA A 78 -24.56 35.19 -14.93
CA ALA A 78 -24.50 34.34 -16.13
C ALA A 78 -23.08 33.77 -16.35
N VAL A 79 -22.03 34.58 -16.14
CA VAL A 79 -20.64 34.13 -16.26
C VAL A 79 -20.30 33.14 -15.15
N LEU A 80 -20.71 33.39 -13.89
CA LEU A 80 -20.49 32.48 -12.77
C LEU A 80 -21.27 31.16 -12.94
N GLN A 81 -22.47 31.25 -13.49
CA GLN A 81 -23.30 30.07 -13.76
C GLN A 81 -22.73 29.22 -14.92
N ASN A 82 -22.21 29.87 -15.97
CA ASN A 82 -21.52 29.19 -17.06
C ASN A 82 -20.18 28.56 -16.60
N CYS A 83 -19.43 29.20 -15.70
CA CYS A 83 -18.24 28.64 -15.07
C CYS A 83 -18.59 27.45 -14.18
N ALA A 84 -19.68 27.52 -13.40
CA ALA A 84 -20.15 26.43 -12.58
C ALA A 84 -20.64 25.22 -13.38
N ASN A 85 -21.34 25.50 -14.52
CA ASN A 85 -21.83 24.44 -15.41
C ASN A 85 -20.66 23.76 -16.15
N ASN A 86 -19.68 24.54 -16.62
CA ASN A 86 -18.45 23.98 -17.21
C ASN A 86 -17.61 23.23 -16.20
N TYR A 87 -17.56 23.69 -14.94
CA TYR A 87 -16.91 22.97 -13.84
C TYR A 87 -17.59 21.62 -13.58
N ASN A 88 -18.91 21.61 -13.49
CA ASN A 88 -19.67 20.37 -13.29
C ASN A 88 -19.53 19.42 -14.48
N ALA A 89 -19.51 19.92 -15.72
CA ALA A 89 -19.30 19.09 -16.91
C ALA A 89 -17.86 18.53 -17.00
N ILE A 90 -16.88 19.32 -16.60
CA ILE A 90 -15.48 18.88 -16.49
C ILE A 90 -15.36 17.86 -15.32
N TYR A 91 -15.94 18.15 -14.17
CA TYR A 91 -15.88 17.27 -13.00
C TYR A 91 -16.58 15.93 -13.26
N THR A 92 -17.76 15.92 -13.92
CA THR A 92 -18.46 14.70 -14.32
C THR A 92 -17.67 13.91 -15.37
N ASN A 93 -17.05 14.56 -16.35
CA ASN A 93 -16.17 13.88 -17.31
C ASN A 93 -14.89 13.34 -16.65
N TRP A 94 -14.34 14.02 -15.64
CA TRP A 94 -13.19 13.52 -14.87
C TRP A 94 -13.54 12.37 -13.96
N SER A 95 -14.72 12.37 -13.33
CA SER A 95 -15.16 11.26 -12.48
C SER A 95 -15.36 9.96 -13.28
N ILE A 96 -15.57 10.03 -14.59
CA ILE A 96 -15.66 8.86 -15.48
C ILE A 96 -14.27 8.22 -15.70
N TYR A 97 -13.17 8.98 -15.56
CA TYR A 97 -11.79 8.50 -15.75
C TYR A 97 -11.03 8.22 -14.43
N MET A 98 -11.64 8.53 -13.28
CA MET A 98 -11.01 8.25 -11.98
C MET A 98 -11.26 6.81 -11.57
N PHE A 99 -10.21 6.14 -11.06
CA PHE A 99 -10.34 4.83 -10.46
C PHE A 99 -11.40 4.86 -9.35
N ASN A 100 -12.30 3.87 -9.37
CA ASN A 100 -13.39 3.75 -8.42
C ASN A 100 -13.45 2.31 -7.90
N ILE A 101 -13.13 2.10 -6.64
CA ILE A 101 -13.12 0.77 -6.01
C ILE A 101 -14.51 0.12 -6.01
N THR A 102 -15.57 0.90 -5.83
CA THR A 102 -16.94 0.38 -5.86
C THR A 102 -17.31 -0.16 -7.23
N GLU A 103 -16.89 0.53 -8.30
CA GLU A 103 -17.13 0.06 -9.67
C GLU A 103 -16.24 -1.13 -10.02
N LEU A 104 -14.99 -1.16 -9.51
CA LEU A 104 -14.09 -2.31 -9.67
C LEU A 104 -14.68 -3.61 -9.10
N LEU A 105 -15.38 -3.52 -7.97
CA LEU A 105 -15.93 -4.66 -7.23
C LEU A 105 -17.43 -4.90 -7.48
N LYS A 106 -18.10 -4.09 -8.30
CA LYS A 106 -19.55 -4.10 -8.50
C LYS A 106 -20.17 -5.47 -8.84
N ASN A 107 -19.46 -6.27 -9.63
CA ASN A 107 -19.93 -7.58 -10.06
C ASN A 107 -19.19 -8.73 -9.34
N GLU A 108 -18.39 -8.44 -8.35
CA GLU A 108 -17.64 -9.42 -7.57
C GLU A 108 -18.44 -9.80 -6.31
N ILE A 109 -18.30 -11.04 -5.89
CA ILE A 109 -18.89 -11.58 -4.66
C ILE A 109 -17.76 -11.72 -3.64
N SER A 110 -17.95 -11.23 -2.42
CA SER A 110 -16.93 -11.37 -1.39
C SER A 110 -16.69 -12.85 -1.05
N VAL A 111 -15.45 -13.18 -0.70
CA VAL A 111 -15.08 -14.55 -0.30
C VAL A 111 -15.95 -15.07 0.84
N TRP A 112 -16.33 -14.18 1.77
CA TRP A 112 -17.18 -14.54 2.92
C TRP A 112 -18.60 -14.89 2.50
N GLU A 113 -19.20 -14.11 1.60
CA GLU A 113 -20.52 -14.41 1.02
C GLU A 113 -20.49 -15.64 0.13
N ARG A 114 -19.44 -15.81 -0.66
CA ARG A 114 -19.26 -16.98 -1.51
C ARG A 114 -19.17 -18.26 -0.68
N LEU A 115 -18.34 -18.30 0.35
CA LEU A 115 -18.19 -19.45 1.24
C LEU A 115 -19.47 -19.72 2.07
N LYS A 116 -20.17 -18.66 2.51
CA LYS A 116 -21.41 -18.80 3.26
C LYS A 116 -22.54 -19.44 2.42
N ASN A 117 -22.64 -19.05 1.16
CA ASN A 117 -23.75 -19.39 0.27
C ASN A 117 -23.39 -20.44 -0.79
N CYS A 118 -22.23 -21.12 -0.68
CA CYS A 118 -21.76 -22.06 -1.69
C CYS A 118 -22.61 -23.33 -1.82
N GLY A 119 -23.37 -23.69 -0.78
CA GLY A 119 -24.17 -24.92 -0.76
C GLY A 119 -23.37 -26.22 -0.73
N LYS A 120 -22.03 -26.13 -0.57
CA LYS A 120 -21.08 -27.24 -0.54
C LYS A 120 -20.37 -27.29 0.81
N PRO A 121 -19.83 -28.48 1.21
CA PRO A 121 -18.94 -28.56 2.36
C PRO A 121 -17.71 -27.66 2.19
N VAL A 122 -17.45 -26.78 3.16
CA VAL A 122 -16.29 -25.91 3.18
C VAL A 122 -15.14 -26.61 3.90
N VAL A 123 -14.03 -26.80 3.21
CA VAL A 123 -12.85 -27.53 3.71
C VAL A 123 -11.69 -26.55 3.88
N LEU A 124 -11.14 -26.47 5.09
CA LEU A 124 -9.94 -25.68 5.35
C LEU A 124 -8.70 -26.44 4.91
N TYR A 125 -7.87 -25.84 4.07
CA TYR A 125 -6.56 -26.40 3.73
C TYR A 125 -5.47 -25.65 4.47
N GLY A 126 -4.94 -26.29 5.53
CA GLY A 126 -3.98 -25.73 6.47
C GLY A 126 -4.45 -25.78 7.92
N MET A 127 -3.51 -25.78 8.87
CA MET A 127 -3.77 -25.95 10.30
C MET A 127 -2.82 -25.06 11.16
N GLY A 128 -2.49 -23.89 10.69
CA GLY A 128 -1.64 -22.91 11.39
C GLY A 128 -2.38 -21.62 11.71
N ASP A 129 -1.64 -20.57 12.02
CA ASP A 129 -2.16 -19.24 12.36
C ASP A 129 -3.14 -18.67 11.31
N GLY A 130 -2.88 -18.94 10.02
CA GLY A 130 -3.81 -18.55 8.96
C GLY A 130 -5.18 -19.24 9.09
N ALA A 131 -5.21 -20.53 9.42
CA ALA A 131 -6.44 -21.27 9.65
C ALA A 131 -7.16 -20.81 10.93
N ASP A 132 -6.44 -20.48 12.00
CA ASP A 132 -7.02 -19.88 13.21
C ASP A 132 -7.73 -18.57 12.90
N LYS A 133 -7.10 -17.68 12.11
CA LYS A 133 -7.68 -16.41 11.69
C LYS A 133 -8.89 -16.58 10.77
N VAL A 134 -8.84 -17.55 9.85
CA VAL A 134 -9.97 -17.88 8.97
C VAL A 134 -11.14 -18.43 9.76
N LEU A 135 -10.91 -19.32 10.75
CA LEU A 135 -11.97 -19.81 11.64
C LEU A 135 -12.62 -18.68 12.45
N ALA A 136 -11.83 -17.76 12.98
CA ALA A 136 -12.37 -16.58 13.69
C ALA A 136 -13.23 -15.69 12.76
N ALA A 137 -12.85 -15.56 11.49
CA ALA A 137 -13.67 -14.88 10.50
C ALA A 137 -14.93 -15.68 10.14
N PHE A 138 -14.84 -17.01 10.06
CA PHE A 138 -16.00 -17.88 9.83
C PHE A 138 -17.06 -17.71 10.93
N ASP A 139 -16.64 -17.66 12.19
CA ASP A 139 -17.55 -17.38 13.32
C ASP A 139 -18.27 -16.02 13.13
N ARG A 140 -17.53 -14.99 12.71
CA ARG A 140 -18.09 -13.64 12.45
C ARG A 140 -19.15 -13.65 11.35
N TYR A 141 -18.94 -14.43 10.28
CA TYR A 141 -19.86 -14.49 9.12
C TYR A 141 -20.90 -15.61 9.21
N GLY A 142 -20.83 -16.47 10.22
CA GLY A 142 -21.70 -17.64 10.38
C GLY A 142 -21.43 -18.71 9.33
N ILE A 143 -20.17 -18.92 8.95
CA ILE A 143 -19.68 -19.96 8.04
C ILE A 143 -19.27 -21.16 8.88
N LYS A 144 -19.56 -22.37 8.43
CA LYS A 144 -19.15 -23.61 9.11
C LYS A 144 -18.12 -24.36 8.26
N ALA A 145 -16.96 -24.64 8.84
CA ALA A 145 -16.04 -25.60 8.26
C ALA A 145 -16.57 -27.04 8.42
N SER A 146 -16.43 -27.86 7.38
CA SER A 146 -16.84 -29.27 7.38
C SER A 146 -15.67 -30.19 7.67
N ALA A 147 -14.45 -29.83 7.26
CA ALA A 147 -13.24 -30.61 7.50
C ALA A 147 -12.00 -29.68 7.46
N VAL A 148 -10.89 -30.23 7.96
CA VAL A 148 -9.56 -29.62 7.85
C VAL A 148 -8.63 -30.64 7.17
N ILE A 149 -7.91 -30.18 6.14
CA ILE A 149 -6.93 -31.01 5.42
C ILE A 149 -5.53 -30.39 5.50
N ALA A 150 -4.55 -31.24 5.30
CA ALA A 150 -3.15 -30.87 5.07
C ALA A 150 -2.59 -31.70 3.90
N SER A 151 -1.42 -31.31 3.37
CA SER A 151 -0.69 -32.13 2.40
C SER A 151 -0.37 -33.49 3.02
N ASP A 152 -0.39 -34.55 2.24
CA ASP A 152 -0.36 -35.95 2.70
C ASP A 152 0.78 -36.24 3.66
N ASP A 153 1.96 -35.67 3.43
CA ASP A 153 3.14 -35.83 4.26
C ASP A 153 2.99 -35.20 5.68
N PHE A 154 2.02 -34.33 5.84
CA PHE A 154 1.74 -33.65 7.13
C PHE A 154 0.54 -34.25 7.86
N VAL A 155 -0.18 -35.22 7.27
CA VAL A 155 -1.33 -35.88 7.90
C VAL A 155 -0.85 -37.02 8.79
N ARG A 156 -1.09 -36.90 10.09
CA ARG A 156 -0.68 -37.88 11.12
C ARG A 156 -1.82 -38.20 12.10
N GLY A 157 -3.06 -37.92 11.73
CA GLY A 157 -4.22 -38.05 12.60
C GLY A 157 -4.28 -37.05 13.75
N GLN A 158 -3.47 -35.97 13.68
CA GLN A 158 -3.46 -34.89 14.67
C GLN A 158 -4.79 -34.12 14.65
N LYS A 159 -5.09 -33.48 15.76
CA LYS A 159 -6.22 -32.59 15.89
C LYS A 159 -5.82 -31.12 15.64
N PHE A 160 -6.72 -30.39 15.02
CA PHE A 160 -6.69 -28.95 14.91
C PHE A 160 -8.08 -28.43 15.32
N HIS A 161 -8.17 -27.77 16.46
CA HIS A 161 -9.42 -27.52 17.18
C HIS A 161 -10.26 -28.81 17.34
N ASP A 162 -11.52 -28.80 16.96
CA ASP A 162 -12.42 -29.96 17.03
C ASP A 162 -12.29 -30.94 15.83
N PHE A 163 -11.44 -30.59 14.86
CA PHE A 163 -11.25 -31.39 13.66
C PHE A 163 -10.09 -32.38 13.81
N THR A 164 -10.28 -33.59 13.28
CA THR A 164 -9.13 -34.46 12.95
C THR A 164 -8.66 -34.10 11.55
N VAL A 165 -7.37 -33.78 11.40
CA VAL A 165 -6.78 -33.42 10.11
C VAL A 165 -6.78 -34.64 9.20
N LYS A 166 -7.32 -34.50 7.99
CA LYS A 166 -7.53 -35.56 6.98
C LYS A 166 -6.69 -35.28 5.72
N LYS A 167 -6.55 -36.30 4.90
CA LYS A 167 -6.06 -36.16 3.52
C LYS A 167 -7.18 -35.60 2.63
N LEU A 168 -6.81 -34.96 1.52
CA LEU A 168 -7.79 -34.48 0.54
C LEU A 168 -8.62 -35.64 -0.01
N SER A 169 -7.99 -36.79 -0.35
CA SER A 169 -8.67 -37.98 -0.86
C SER A 169 -9.73 -38.55 0.06
N ASP A 170 -9.49 -38.50 1.38
CA ASP A 170 -10.45 -38.97 2.39
C ASP A 170 -11.69 -38.07 2.41
N VAL A 171 -11.45 -36.73 2.34
CA VAL A 171 -12.51 -35.74 2.35
C VAL A 171 -13.31 -35.76 1.05
N GLU A 172 -12.66 -35.98 -0.11
CA GLU A 172 -13.34 -36.20 -1.39
C GLU A 172 -14.25 -37.46 -1.37
N THR A 173 -13.80 -38.52 -0.72
CA THR A 173 -14.60 -39.75 -0.57
C THR A 173 -15.80 -39.52 0.35
N GLU A 174 -15.65 -38.70 1.38
CA GLU A 174 -16.70 -38.44 2.39
C GLU A 174 -17.76 -37.48 1.86
N PHE A 175 -17.35 -36.40 1.19
CA PHE A 175 -18.24 -35.28 0.83
C PHE A 175 -18.50 -35.13 -0.68
N GLY A 176 -17.65 -35.69 -1.54
CA GLY A 176 -17.75 -35.52 -3.00
C GLY A 176 -17.30 -34.10 -3.43
N ASP A 177 -18.26 -33.29 -3.86
CA ASP A 177 -18.02 -31.92 -4.33
C ASP A 177 -17.86 -30.94 -3.16
N ILE A 178 -16.71 -30.34 -3.07
CA ILE A 178 -16.30 -29.47 -1.96
C ILE A 178 -15.82 -28.09 -2.46
N ILE A 179 -15.78 -27.12 -1.56
CA ILE A 179 -15.06 -25.86 -1.75
C ILE A 179 -13.90 -25.78 -0.76
N ILE A 180 -12.72 -25.38 -1.22
CA ILE A 180 -11.50 -25.34 -0.42
C ILE A 180 -11.19 -23.90 -0.05
N ALA A 181 -11.03 -23.66 1.26
CA ALA A 181 -10.51 -22.43 1.82
C ALA A 181 -9.01 -22.65 2.15
N LEU A 182 -8.10 -22.09 1.33
CA LEU A 182 -6.67 -22.18 1.52
C LEU A 182 -6.24 -21.23 2.65
N CYS A 183 -5.62 -21.78 3.70
CA CYS A 183 -5.32 -21.08 4.96
C CYS A 183 -3.83 -20.99 5.29
N PHE A 184 -2.95 -21.18 4.31
CA PHE A 184 -1.51 -21.04 4.48
C PHE A 184 -0.88 -20.29 3.31
N ALA A 185 0.37 -19.90 3.47
CA ALA A 185 1.12 -19.13 2.50
C ALA A 185 2.32 -19.93 1.99
N SER A 186 2.63 -19.81 0.69
CA SER A 186 3.79 -20.44 0.06
C SER A 186 4.27 -19.68 -1.16
N GLN A 187 5.59 -19.71 -1.37
CA GLN A 187 6.28 -19.31 -2.59
C GLN A 187 7.00 -20.49 -3.25
N LEU A 188 6.91 -21.68 -2.66
CA LEU A 188 7.58 -22.87 -3.17
C LEU A 188 6.89 -23.33 -4.47
N PRO A 189 7.62 -23.50 -5.59
CA PRO A 189 7.03 -23.80 -6.89
C PRO A 189 6.20 -25.10 -6.91
N ASP A 190 6.68 -26.15 -6.25
CA ASP A 190 6.00 -27.44 -6.13
C ASP A 190 4.67 -27.32 -5.34
N VAL A 191 4.65 -26.53 -4.26
CA VAL A 191 3.43 -26.26 -3.51
C VAL A 191 2.44 -25.44 -4.32
N MET A 192 2.91 -24.42 -5.03
CA MET A 192 2.06 -23.59 -5.89
C MET A 192 1.46 -24.41 -7.05
N GLU A 193 2.26 -25.28 -7.65
CA GLU A 193 1.77 -26.22 -8.67
C GLU A 193 0.71 -27.17 -8.11
N HIS A 194 0.92 -27.68 -6.91
CA HIS A 194 -0.05 -28.54 -6.22
C HIS A 194 -1.38 -27.82 -5.95
N ILE A 195 -1.31 -26.56 -5.46
CA ILE A 195 -2.51 -25.71 -5.26
C ILE A 195 -3.25 -25.51 -6.59
N THR A 196 -2.52 -25.25 -7.68
CA THR A 196 -3.10 -25.08 -9.01
C THR A 196 -3.85 -26.34 -9.45
N LYS A 197 -3.25 -27.53 -9.31
CA LYS A 197 -3.89 -28.82 -9.63
C LYS A 197 -5.15 -29.07 -8.80
N ILE A 198 -5.15 -28.69 -7.53
CA ILE A 198 -6.35 -28.77 -6.68
C ILE A 198 -7.43 -27.81 -7.18
N SER A 199 -7.04 -26.60 -7.56
CA SER A 199 -7.98 -25.57 -8.05
C SER A 199 -8.63 -25.91 -9.41
N GLU A 200 -8.03 -26.78 -10.20
CA GLU A 200 -8.63 -27.32 -11.43
C GLU A 200 -9.81 -28.28 -11.15
N LYS A 201 -9.78 -28.96 -10.00
CA LYS A 201 -10.78 -29.95 -9.60
C LYS A 201 -11.83 -29.38 -8.65
N HIS A 202 -11.43 -28.55 -7.71
CA HIS A 202 -12.28 -27.98 -6.68
C HIS A 202 -12.18 -26.46 -6.68
N GLU A 203 -13.30 -25.78 -6.53
CA GLU A 203 -13.28 -24.35 -6.29
C GLU A 203 -12.40 -24.06 -5.05
N THR A 204 -11.29 -23.38 -5.26
CA THR A 204 -10.32 -23.07 -4.23
C THR A 204 -10.20 -21.57 -4.07
N LEU A 205 -10.53 -21.08 -2.90
CA LEU A 205 -10.45 -19.66 -2.52
C LEU A 205 -9.41 -19.46 -1.43
N VAL A 206 -8.83 -18.30 -1.38
CA VAL A 206 -7.96 -17.84 -0.31
C VAL A 206 -8.70 -16.78 0.51
N PRO A 207 -9.34 -17.16 1.63
CA PRO A 207 -9.97 -16.14 2.49
C PRO A 207 -8.92 -15.18 3.00
N SER A 208 -8.96 -13.93 2.54
CA SER A 208 -7.96 -12.95 2.89
C SER A 208 -8.11 -12.52 4.34
N VAL A 209 -7.14 -12.89 5.16
CA VAL A 209 -6.98 -12.44 6.54
C VAL A 209 -5.67 -11.67 6.68
N PRO A 210 -5.60 -10.59 7.48
CA PRO A 210 -4.39 -9.79 7.58
C PRO A 210 -3.27 -10.58 8.30
N VAL A 211 -2.02 -10.34 7.91
CA VAL A 211 -0.87 -10.89 8.66
C VAL A 211 -0.87 -10.30 10.06
N PHE A 212 -1.08 -8.98 10.17
CA PHE A 212 -1.18 -8.25 11.43
C PHE A 212 -2.49 -7.48 11.55
N GLY A 213 -3.07 -7.52 12.75
CA GLY A 213 -4.37 -6.88 13.01
C GLY A 213 -5.54 -7.86 12.84
N ASN A 214 -6.76 -7.32 12.87
CA ASN A 214 -8.01 -8.08 12.86
C ASN A 214 -9.08 -7.52 11.90
N LYS A 215 -8.74 -6.48 11.15
CA LYS A 215 -9.66 -5.93 10.14
C LYS A 215 -9.69 -6.86 8.94
N LEU A 216 -10.88 -7.18 8.45
CA LEU A 216 -11.06 -7.94 7.22
C LEU A 216 -11.31 -6.99 6.05
N PHE A 217 -10.93 -7.40 4.84
CA PHE A 217 -11.18 -6.64 3.63
C PHE A 217 -12.61 -6.93 3.15
N ASP A 218 -13.56 -6.23 3.74
CA ASP A 218 -15.00 -6.34 3.51
C ASP A 218 -15.61 -5.01 3.06
N ASN A 219 -16.93 -4.96 2.89
CA ASN A 219 -17.63 -3.75 2.45
C ASN A 219 -17.49 -2.58 3.43
N ASP A 220 -17.42 -2.86 4.74
CA ASP A 220 -17.23 -1.83 5.76
C ASP A 220 -15.83 -1.24 5.65
N PHE A 221 -14.81 -2.10 5.54
CA PHE A 221 -13.42 -1.67 5.32
C PHE A 221 -13.28 -0.83 4.06
N ILE A 222 -13.89 -1.25 2.94
CA ILE A 222 -13.84 -0.53 1.67
C ILE A 222 -14.51 0.84 1.83
N THR A 223 -15.65 0.91 2.48
CA THR A 223 -16.39 2.15 2.71
C THR A 223 -15.60 3.13 3.56
N GLU A 224 -14.98 2.65 4.66
CA GLU A 224 -14.14 3.45 5.55
C GLU A 224 -12.88 4.01 4.86
N ASN A 225 -12.32 3.27 3.91
CA ASN A 225 -11.02 3.61 3.30
C ASN A 225 -11.11 4.05 1.83
N LYS A 226 -12.32 4.22 1.28
CA LYS A 226 -12.56 4.47 -0.15
C LYS A 226 -11.68 5.59 -0.73
N GLU A 227 -11.69 6.76 -0.09
CA GLU A 227 -10.94 7.93 -0.57
C GLU A 227 -9.42 7.67 -0.60
N GLN A 228 -8.90 6.94 0.39
CA GLN A 228 -7.47 6.60 0.47
C GLN A 228 -7.10 5.58 -0.60
N ILE A 229 -7.92 4.54 -0.80
CA ILE A 229 -7.73 3.53 -1.84
C ILE A 229 -7.71 4.19 -3.23
N GLU A 230 -8.69 5.05 -3.52
CA GLU A 230 -8.80 5.73 -4.82
C GLU A 230 -7.66 6.76 -5.03
N SER A 231 -7.25 7.46 -3.97
CA SER A 231 -6.15 8.42 -4.03
C SER A 231 -4.80 7.73 -4.27
N ALA A 232 -4.53 6.60 -3.61
CA ALA A 232 -3.28 5.86 -3.78
C ALA A 232 -3.11 5.33 -5.20
N TYR A 233 -4.18 4.87 -5.86
CA TYR A 233 -4.13 4.44 -7.25
C TYR A 233 -3.60 5.53 -8.18
N SER A 234 -3.96 6.78 -7.94
CA SER A 234 -3.52 7.92 -8.76
C SER A 234 -2.02 8.23 -8.63
N LEU A 235 -1.37 7.74 -7.58
CA LEU A 235 0.08 7.91 -7.34
C LEU A 235 0.93 6.87 -8.05
N LEU A 236 0.33 5.78 -8.53
CA LEU A 236 1.06 4.69 -9.17
C LEU A 236 1.63 5.11 -10.51
N ALA A 237 2.93 4.87 -10.67
CA ALA A 237 3.74 5.47 -11.73
C ALA A 237 3.56 4.81 -13.11
N ASP A 238 3.12 3.56 -13.16
CA ASP A 238 2.95 2.83 -14.42
C ASP A 238 1.68 1.96 -14.47
N ASP A 239 1.33 1.50 -15.65
CA ASP A 239 0.12 0.70 -15.88
C ASP A 239 0.20 -0.69 -15.25
N LEU A 240 1.40 -1.26 -15.11
CA LEU A 240 1.58 -2.55 -14.44
C LEU A 240 1.25 -2.40 -12.94
N SER A 241 1.75 -1.36 -12.27
CA SER A 241 1.41 -1.07 -10.87
C SER A 241 -0.09 -0.91 -10.65
N LYS A 242 -0.78 -0.25 -11.59
CA LYS A 242 -2.24 -0.09 -11.54
C LYS A 242 -2.96 -1.42 -11.68
N LYS A 243 -2.52 -2.28 -12.61
CA LYS A 243 -3.08 -3.63 -12.76
C LYS A 243 -2.81 -4.50 -11.53
N VAL A 244 -1.59 -4.45 -10.97
CA VAL A 244 -1.27 -5.14 -9.70
C VAL A 244 -2.22 -4.68 -8.61
N TYR A 245 -2.38 -3.36 -8.44
CA TYR A 245 -3.26 -2.80 -7.42
C TYR A 245 -4.72 -3.27 -7.55
N GLU A 246 -5.28 -3.19 -8.76
CA GLU A 246 -6.64 -3.65 -9.05
C GLU A 246 -6.83 -5.13 -8.75
N ASN A 247 -5.89 -5.98 -9.19
CA ASN A 247 -5.98 -7.42 -9.00
C ASN A 247 -5.80 -7.82 -7.54
N ILE A 248 -4.89 -7.16 -6.80
CA ILE A 248 -4.70 -7.42 -5.37
C ILE A 248 -5.96 -7.01 -4.57
N LEU A 249 -6.58 -5.85 -4.86
CA LEU A 249 -7.82 -5.46 -4.22
C LEU A 249 -8.97 -6.43 -4.52
N LYS A 250 -9.10 -6.90 -5.77
CA LYS A 250 -10.05 -7.95 -6.13
C LYS A 250 -9.75 -9.27 -5.41
N PHE A 251 -8.47 -9.66 -5.35
CA PHE A 251 -8.03 -10.85 -4.63
C PHE A 251 -8.39 -10.76 -3.13
N TYR A 252 -8.11 -9.65 -2.47
CA TYR A 252 -8.47 -9.45 -1.07
C TYR A 252 -9.98 -9.59 -0.83
N TYR A 253 -10.79 -9.12 -1.78
CA TYR A 253 -12.25 -9.18 -1.68
C TYR A 253 -12.83 -10.55 -2.01
N THR A 254 -12.33 -11.19 -3.07
CA THR A 254 -12.93 -12.43 -3.65
C THR A 254 -12.22 -13.70 -3.22
N GLY A 255 -10.96 -13.66 -2.80
CA GLY A 255 -10.11 -14.82 -2.54
C GLY A 255 -9.72 -15.62 -3.78
N ARG A 256 -9.92 -15.10 -4.99
CA ARG A 256 -9.69 -15.81 -6.26
C ARG A 256 -8.21 -15.85 -6.61
N ILE A 257 -7.65 -17.06 -6.71
CA ILE A 257 -6.22 -17.28 -6.98
C ILE A 257 -5.85 -16.87 -8.43
N ASP A 258 -6.76 -17.02 -9.39
CA ASP A 258 -6.54 -16.68 -10.81
C ASP A 258 -6.26 -15.19 -11.06
N LEU A 259 -6.48 -14.34 -10.09
CA LEU A 259 -6.17 -12.90 -10.16
C LEU A 259 -4.67 -12.58 -9.99
N LEU A 260 -3.89 -13.48 -9.38
CA LEU A 260 -2.48 -13.24 -9.09
C LEU A 260 -1.54 -13.47 -10.28
N PRO A 261 -1.61 -14.63 -11.02
CA PRO A 261 -0.66 -14.94 -12.08
C PRO A 261 -0.54 -13.86 -13.17
N PRO A 262 -1.63 -13.19 -13.62
CA PRO A 262 -1.55 -12.17 -14.67
C PRO A 262 -0.77 -10.91 -14.28
N VAL A 263 -0.49 -10.70 -12.98
CA VAL A 263 0.18 -9.51 -12.44
C VAL A 263 1.42 -9.85 -11.63
N THR A 264 1.79 -11.14 -11.60
CA THR A 264 3.02 -11.60 -10.94
C THR A 264 4.22 -11.34 -11.84
N THR A 265 5.27 -10.78 -11.25
CA THR A 265 6.55 -10.50 -11.92
C THR A 265 7.71 -11.05 -11.12
N ASP A 266 8.81 -11.35 -11.81
CA ASP A 266 10.07 -11.67 -11.15
C ASP A 266 10.67 -10.44 -10.47
N LYS A 267 11.51 -10.66 -9.46
CA LYS A 267 12.24 -9.57 -8.79
C LYS A 267 13.19 -8.85 -9.74
N ASP A 268 13.72 -9.55 -10.76
CA ASP A 268 14.58 -8.96 -11.80
C ASP A 268 13.91 -7.75 -12.48
N GLU A 269 12.58 -7.78 -12.68
CA GLU A 269 11.85 -6.64 -13.23
C GLU A 269 11.94 -5.42 -12.30
N ALA A 270 11.72 -5.59 -11.01
CA ALA A 270 11.75 -4.49 -10.05
C ALA A 270 13.18 -3.96 -9.84
N PHE A 271 14.17 -4.84 -9.71
CA PHE A 271 15.55 -4.44 -9.49
C PHE A 271 16.21 -3.87 -10.76
N GLY A 272 15.93 -4.45 -11.93
CA GLY A 272 16.50 -4.03 -13.21
C GLY A 272 15.83 -2.80 -13.84
N ASN A 273 14.50 -2.69 -13.75
CA ASN A 273 13.76 -1.61 -14.42
C ASN A 273 13.40 -0.43 -13.49
N ILE A 274 13.29 -0.66 -12.17
CA ILE A 274 12.88 0.38 -11.22
C ILE A 274 14.07 0.81 -10.37
N LEU A 275 14.61 -0.08 -9.54
CA LEU A 275 15.61 0.29 -8.54
C LEU A 275 16.96 0.63 -9.18
N ASN A 276 17.43 -0.14 -10.16
CA ASN A 276 18.73 0.08 -10.82
C ASN A 276 19.83 0.40 -9.79
N LEU A 277 20.14 -0.58 -8.93
CA LEU A 277 21.09 -0.39 -7.83
C LEU A 277 22.49 -0.14 -8.37
N SER A 278 23.24 0.74 -7.71
CA SER A 278 24.62 1.03 -8.06
C SER A 278 25.60 0.14 -7.28
N GLU A 279 26.79 -0.07 -7.82
CA GLU A 279 27.89 -0.78 -7.15
C GLU A 279 28.46 0.01 -5.94
N ASN A 280 28.04 1.25 -5.71
CA ASN A 280 28.45 2.09 -4.57
C ASN A 280 27.26 2.46 -3.68
N GLU A 281 26.30 1.55 -3.55
CA GLU A 281 25.07 1.79 -2.79
C GLU A 281 25.32 1.81 -1.28
N SER A 282 24.63 2.71 -0.58
CA SER A 282 24.50 2.67 0.89
C SER A 282 23.18 2.01 1.22
N TYR A 283 23.21 0.73 1.55
CA TYR A 283 22.04 -0.09 1.81
C TYR A 283 21.65 -0.07 3.28
N VAL A 284 20.34 0.05 3.54
CA VAL A 284 19.74 -0.11 4.86
C VAL A 284 18.69 -1.21 4.78
N ASP A 285 18.86 -2.25 5.60
CA ASP A 285 17.99 -3.42 5.68
C ASP A 285 17.20 -3.40 6.99
N LEU A 286 15.91 -3.20 6.91
CA LEU A 286 15.01 -3.14 8.06
C LEU A 286 14.21 -4.44 8.14
N GLY A 287 14.56 -5.30 9.09
CA GLY A 287 14.08 -6.68 9.18
C GLY A 287 14.96 -7.65 8.39
N ALA A 288 16.27 -7.64 8.66
CA ALA A 288 17.27 -8.39 7.88
C ALA A 288 17.28 -9.91 8.16
N TYR A 289 16.44 -10.39 9.08
CA TYR A 289 16.28 -11.81 9.44
C TYR A 289 17.62 -12.54 9.63
N ASN A 290 18.01 -13.42 8.72
CA ASN A 290 19.27 -14.16 8.74
C ASN A 290 20.29 -13.68 7.71
N GLY A 291 19.99 -12.62 6.95
CA GLY A 291 20.85 -12.03 5.92
C GLY A 291 20.48 -12.38 4.49
N ASP A 292 19.37 -13.09 4.25
CA ASP A 292 18.89 -13.47 2.93
C ASP A 292 18.60 -12.23 2.02
N THR A 293 18.10 -11.16 2.60
CA THR A 293 17.87 -9.89 1.89
C THR A 293 19.16 -9.12 1.60
N ILE A 294 20.21 -9.35 2.39
CA ILE A 294 21.56 -8.86 2.08
C ILE A 294 22.13 -9.59 0.87
N ASP A 295 21.92 -10.91 0.79
CA ASP A 295 22.34 -11.68 -0.40
C ASP A 295 21.59 -11.24 -1.65
N GLU A 296 20.28 -10.99 -1.55
CA GLU A 296 19.48 -10.43 -2.64
C GLU A 296 20.05 -9.07 -3.10
N PHE A 297 20.31 -8.17 -2.15
CA PHE A 297 20.94 -6.89 -2.46
C PHE A 297 22.30 -7.05 -3.15
N LEU A 298 23.17 -7.91 -2.64
CA LEU A 298 24.48 -8.16 -3.21
C LEU A 298 24.41 -8.75 -4.62
N HIS A 299 23.43 -9.61 -4.88
CA HIS A 299 23.19 -10.14 -6.22
C HIS A 299 22.94 -9.00 -7.22
N TYR A 300 22.05 -8.06 -6.92
CA TYR A 300 21.69 -6.97 -7.81
C TYR A 300 22.69 -5.80 -7.82
N ALA A 301 23.56 -5.71 -6.81
CA ALA A 301 24.65 -4.74 -6.74
C ALA A 301 26.01 -5.31 -7.21
N ASN A 302 26.03 -6.47 -7.90
CA ASN A 302 27.23 -7.16 -8.38
C ASN A 302 28.27 -7.42 -7.28
N GLY A 303 27.83 -7.69 -6.04
CA GLY A 303 28.68 -7.93 -4.90
C GLY A 303 29.35 -6.68 -4.31
N ASN A 304 29.08 -5.49 -4.84
CA ASN A 304 29.72 -4.24 -4.43
C ASN A 304 28.76 -3.36 -3.64
N TYR A 305 29.29 -2.63 -2.68
CA TYR A 305 28.52 -1.66 -1.88
C TYR A 305 29.46 -0.69 -1.14
N LYS A 306 28.92 0.44 -0.77
CA LYS A 306 29.61 1.42 0.07
C LYS A 306 29.53 1.04 1.55
N ARG A 307 28.33 0.70 2.01
CA ARG A 307 28.04 0.23 3.38
C ARG A 307 26.71 -0.52 3.43
N ILE A 308 26.59 -1.38 4.43
CA ILE A 308 25.33 -2.03 4.80
C ILE A 308 25.02 -1.71 6.28
N ILE A 309 23.79 -1.32 6.56
CA ILE A 309 23.28 -1.12 7.93
C ILE A 309 22.03 -2.00 8.05
N ALA A 310 22.05 -3.00 8.93
CA ALA A 310 20.98 -3.97 9.04
C ALA A 310 20.40 -4.01 10.47
N PHE A 311 19.07 -4.12 10.54
CA PHE A 311 18.27 -4.18 11.76
C PHE A 311 17.57 -5.53 11.83
N GLU A 312 17.74 -6.23 12.94
CA GLU A 312 17.01 -7.46 13.24
C GLU A 312 16.72 -7.54 14.75
N PRO A 313 15.45 -7.42 15.17
CA PRO A 313 15.11 -7.39 16.59
C PRO A 313 15.22 -8.74 17.28
N ASN A 314 14.96 -9.85 16.57
CA ASN A 314 14.95 -11.19 17.16
C ASN A 314 16.36 -11.67 17.43
N ALA A 315 16.68 -11.99 18.70
CA ALA A 315 18.03 -12.38 19.11
C ALA A 315 18.57 -13.61 18.37
N LYS A 316 17.73 -14.62 18.10
CA LYS A 316 18.17 -15.84 17.39
C LYS A 316 18.49 -15.55 15.92
N ASN A 317 17.68 -14.75 15.26
CA ASN A 317 17.92 -14.34 13.88
C ASN A 317 19.12 -13.41 13.80
N PHE A 318 19.27 -12.49 14.75
CA PHE A 318 20.41 -11.59 14.83
C PHE A 318 21.75 -12.34 14.97
N GLU A 319 21.79 -13.44 15.77
CA GLU A 319 23.00 -14.27 15.83
C GLU A 319 23.31 -14.94 14.47
N LYS A 320 22.30 -15.39 13.73
CA LYS A 320 22.50 -15.92 12.36
C LYS A 320 22.99 -14.83 11.42
N LEU A 321 22.37 -13.64 11.49
CA LEU A 321 22.78 -12.47 10.71
C LEU A 321 24.24 -12.08 10.98
N LYS A 322 24.66 -12.07 12.24
CA LYS A 322 26.08 -11.82 12.60
C LYS A 322 27.02 -12.85 11.99
N LEU A 323 26.63 -14.12 12.04
CA LEU A 323 27.44 -15.19 11.45
C LEU A 323 27.50 -15.05 9.93
N HIS A 324 26.37 -14.73 9.28
CA HIS A 324 26.27 -14.52 7.84
C HIS A 324 27.18 -13.37 7.36
N CYS A 325 27.12 -12.23 8.05
CA CYS A 325 27.93 -11.05 7.70
C CYS A 325 29.40 -11.12 8.17
N LYS A 326 29.83 -12.25 8.76
CA LYS A 326 31.17 -12.36 9.30
C LYS A 326 32.25 -12.22 8.20
N GLY A 327 33.10 -11.23 8.37
CA GLY A 327 34.18 -10.93 7.41
C GLY A 327 33.80 -9.94 6.31
N MET A 328 32.54 -9.53 6.22
CA MET A 328 32.12 -8.45 5.31
C MET A 328 32.60 -7.08 5.83
N ALA A 329 33.15 -6.27 4.95
CA ALA A 329 33.61 -4.92 5.29
C ALA A 329 32.45 -3.91 5.30
N ASN A 330 32.54 -2.85 6.12
CA ASN A 330 31.58 -1.76 6.15
C ASN A 330 30.13 -2.17 6.44
N VAL A 331 29.94 -3.21 7.28
CA VAL A 331 28.64 -3.69 7.73
C VAL A 331 28.43 -3.30 9.18
N SER A 332 27.28 -2.70 9.49
CA SER A 332 26.83 -2.36 10.85
C SER A 332 25.53 -3.08 11.17
N LEU A 333 25.54 -3.93 12.19
CA LEU A 333 24.38 -4.73 12.58
C LEU A 333 23.80 -4.20 13.89
N TRP A 334 22.49 -4.06 13.94
CA TRP A 334 21.76 -3.52 15.09
C TRP A 334 20.69 -4.52 15.55
N GLN A 335 20.82 -5.02 16.80
CA GLN A 335 19.79 -5.88 17.40
C GLN A 335 18.66 -5.01 17.93
N LEU A 336 17.86 -4.44 17.02
CA LEU A 336 16.68 -3.64 17.33
C LEU A 336 15.72 -3.61 16.13
N GLY A 337 14.46 -3.27 16.39
CA GLY A 337 13.49 -3.02 15.35
C GLY A 337 13.49 -1.55 14.91
N SER A 338 13.04 -1.30 13.68
CA SER A 338 12.75 0.07 13.21
C SER A 338 11.36 0.50 13.64
N TYR A 339 11.21 1.76 14.06
CA TYR A 339 9.93 2.29 14.55
C TYR A 339 9.91 3.83 14.46
N SER A 340 8.76 4.44 14.81
CA SER A 340 8.59 5.89 14.80
C SER A 340 9.28 6.64 15.94
N LYS A 341 9.74 5.92 16.98
CA LYS A 341 10.40 6.50 18.17
C LYS A 341 11.37 5.51 18.80
N ASN A 342 12.36 6.04 19.53
CA ASN A 342 13.31 5.24 20.29
C ASN A 342 12.65 4.81 21.61
N THR A 343 12.36 3.51 21.76
CA THR A 343 11.69 2.96 22.95
C THR A 343 11.88 1.46 23.04
N GLU A 344 11.24 0.83 24.01
CA GLU A 344 11.06 -0.61 24.06
C GLU A 344 9.61 -0.96 23.83
N LEU A 345 9.36 -1.99 23.01
CA LEU A 345 8.04 -2.54 22.74
C LEU A 345 8.01 -4.01 23.15
N ILE A 346 6.85 -4.47 23.57
CA ILE A 346 6.66 -5.87 23.93
C ILE A 346 6.17 -6.63 22.68
N PHE A 347 6.93 -7.63 22.25
CA PHE A 347 6.54 -8.53 21.16
C PHE A 347 6.14 -9.88 21.72
N ASN A 348 5.07 -10.48 21.20
CA ASN A 348 4.72 -11.83 21.62
C ASN A 348 5.73 -12.85 21.07
N ASN A 349 6.00 -13.89 21.86
CA ASN A 349 7.00 -14.91 21.54
C ASN A 349 6.42 -16.06 20.69
N LYS A 350 5.40 -15.85 19.88
CA LYS A 350 4.94 -16.91 18.97
C LYS A 350 6.06 -17.21 17.97
N ALA A 351 6.49 -18.46 17.95
CA ALA A 351 7.54 -18.93 17.04
C ALA A 351 7.11 -18.73 15.58
N GLY A 352 7.96 -18.12 14.76
CA GLY A 352 7.71 -17.87 13.35
C GLY A 352 7.75 -16.37 12.99
N ARG A 353 7.29 -16.06 11.76
CA ARG A 353 7.24 -14.70 11.19
C ARG A 353 6.20 -13.77 11.86
N ASN A 354 5.47 -14.22 12.88
CA ASN A 354 4.35 -13.51 13.51
C ASN A 354 4.71 -12.82 14.83
N SER A 355 5.88 -12.16 14.92
CA SER A 355 6.25 -11.36 16.09
C SER A 355 5.51 -10.00 16.05
N ALA A 356 4.33 -9.92 16.65
CA ALA A 356 3.56 -8.69 16.76
C ALA A 356 3.76 -7.99 18.10
N ILE A 357 3.58 -6.67 18.13
CA ILE A 357 3.49 -5.88 19.37
C ILE A 357 2.30 -6.41 20.19
N ALA A 358 2.53 -6.75 21.44
CA ALA A 358 1.55 -7.37 22.33
C ALA A 358 1.70 -6.89 23.78
N ASP A 359 0.67 -7.15 24.60
CA ASP A 359 0.70 -6.82 26.04
C ASP A 359 1.59 -7.77 26.86
N LYS A 360 1.92 -8.95 26.31
CA LYS A 360 2.77 -9.96 26.96
C LYS A 360 3.75 -10.53 25.95
N GLY A 361 5.03 -10.59 26.32
CA GLY A 361 6.07 -11.10 25.42
C GLY A 361 7.47 -10.69 25.83
N VAL A 362 8.36 -10.53 24.86
CA VAL A 362 9.75 -10.09 25.06
C VAL A 362 9.87 -8.61 24.79
N ALA A 363 10.46 -7.87 25.73
CA ALA A 363 10.82 -6.48 25.53
C ALA A 363 11.89 -6.38 24.43
N THR A 364 11.60 -5.64 23.39
CA THR A 364 12.46 -5.45 22.23
C THR A 364 12.74 -3.97 22.05
N LYS A 365 14.00 -3.62 21.94
CA LYS A 365 14.41 -2.25 21.64
C LYS A 365 14.07 -1.90 20.20
N VAL A 366 13.51 -0.70 20.02
CA VAL A 366 13.21 -0.14 18.71
C VAL A 366 13.79 1.28 18.61
N ALA A 367 14.18 1.67 17.41
CA ALA A 367 14.70 3.00 17.14
C ALA A 367 14.21 3.55 15.81
N THR A 368 14.27 4.89 15.69
CA THR A 368 14.06 5.54 14.41
C THR A 368 15.27 5.34 13.50
N VAL A 369 15.04 5.13 12.23
CA VAL A 369 16.11 5.06 11.21
C VAL A 369 16.90 6.37 11.20
N ASP A 370 16.21 7.50 11.34
CA ASP A 370 16.84 8.84 11.43
C ASP A 370 17.85 8.96 12.58
N THR A 371 17.57 8.34 13.73
CA THR A 371 18.50 8.33 14.88
C THR A 371 19.74 7.49 14.58
N ILE A 372 19.56 6.29 14.01
CA ILE A 372 20.68 5.38 13.75
C ILE A 372 21.55 5.88 12.60
N LEU A 373 20.95 6.43 11.55
CA LEU A 373 21.72 7.01 10.44
C LEU A 373 22.43 8.31 10.85
N CYS A 374 21.87 9.08 11.79
CA CYS A 374 22.45 10.32 12.30
C CYS A 374 23.01 11.24 11.19
N GLY A 375 22.23 11.43 10.11
CA GLY A 375 22.60 12.22 8.93
C GLY A 375 23.48 11.51 7.90
N MET A 376 23.81 10.23 8.08
CA MET A 376 24.46 9.43 7.04
C MET A 376 23.50 9.23 5.88
N ALA A 377 23.99 9.41 4.66
CA ALA A 377 23.18 9.17 3.47
C ALA A 377 22.83 7.68 3.31
N ALA A 378 21.58 7.38 2.99
CA ALA A 378 21.10 6.10 2.51
C ALA A 378 20.79 6.22 1.01
N GLY A 379 21.19 5.24 0.22
CA GLY A 379 20.89 5.16 -1.21
C GLY A 379 19.72 4.22 -1.50
N TYR A 380 19.65 3.10 -0.78
CA TYR A 380 18.58 2.13 -0.88
C TYR A 380 18.15 1.65 0.52
N ILE A 381 16.87 1.61 0.76
CA ILE A 381 16.27 1.10 2.01
C ILE A 381 15.23 0.04 1.66
N LYS A 382 15.40 -1.17 2.21
CA LYS A 382 14.39 -2.23 2.20
C LYS A 382 13.78 -2.33 3.58
N ALA A 383 12.47 -2.49 3.65
CA ALA A 383 11.74 -2.74 4.89
C ALA A 383 10.75 -3.90 4.73
N ASP A 384 10.91 -4.87 5.63
CA ASP A 384 10.00 -5.97 5.86
C ASP A 384 9.95 -6.21 7.38
N VAL A 385 9.09 -5.44 8.05
CA VAL A 385 9.15 -5.22 9.51
C VAL A 385 7.90 -5.71 10.24
N GLU A 386 7.25 -6.68 9.65
CA GLU A 386 6.20 -7.47 10.28
C GLU A 386 5.08 -6.61 10.90
N GLY A 387 4.56 -5.66 10.08
CA GLY A 387 3.44 -4.79 10.43
C GLY A 387 3.80 -3.50 11.16
N ALA A 388 5.10 -3.19 11.30
CA ALA A 388 5.58 -1.89 11.77
C ALA A 388 5.96 -0.95 10.61
N ASP A 389 5.51 -1.23 9.38
CA ASP A 389 5.92 -0.57 8.14
C ASP A 389 5.60 0.93 8.16
N MET A 390 4.40 1.32 8.57
CA MET A 390 4.02 2.73 8.70
C MET A 390 4.85 3.45 9.77
N GLU A 391 5.04 2.83 10.92
CA GLU A 391 5.84 3.41 12.01
C GLU A 391 7.31 3.56 11.59
N THR A 392 7.81 2.63 10.82
CA THR A 392 9.16 2.69 10.23
C THR A 392 9.29 3.86 9.26
N LEU A 393 8.32 4.08 8.35
CA LEU A 393 8.30 5.25 7.47
C LEU A 393 8.29 6.57 8.25
N ILE A 394 7.50 6.66 9.33
CA ILE A 394 7.48 7.83 10.21
C ILE A 394 8.86 8.04 10.84
N GLY A 395 9.53 6.96 11.27
CA GLY A 395 10.86 7.00 11.88
C GLY A 395 12.03 7.29 10.94
N MET A 396 11.76 7.35 9.62
CA MET A 396 12.77 7.68 8.60
C MET A 396 12.41 8.93 7.76
N GLN A 397 11.47 9.73 8.24
CA GLN A 397 10.97 10.90 7.51
C GLN A 397 12.09 11.84 7.07
N LYS A 398 13.02 12.21 7.98
CA LYS A 398 14.15 13.09 7.65
C LYS A 398 15.09 12.46 6.64
N THR A 399 15.30 11.17 6.71
CA THR A 399 16.09 10.43 5.73
C THR A 399 15.45 10.51 4.34
N MET A 400 14.13 10.34 4.23
CA MET A 400 13.40 10.49 2.96
C MET A 400 13.45 11.92 2.42
N GLU A 401 13.28 12.94 3.29
CA GLU A 401 13.34 14.35 2.91
C GLU A 401 14.73 14.76 2.40
N ASN A 402 15.79 14.30 3.07
CA ASN A 402 17.16 14.78 2.83
C ASN A 402 17.92 13.96 1.78
N CYS A 403 17.71 12.66 1.73
CA CYS A 403 18.49 11.75 0.89
C CYS A 403 17.69 11.20 -0.29
N LYS A 404 16.35 11.18 -0.20
CA LYS A 404 15.46 10.53 -1.17
C LYS A 404 15.98 9.14 -1.58
N PRO A 405 16.22 8.22 -0.63
CA PRO A 405 16.70 6.89 -0.97
C PRO A 405 15.68 6.15 -1.85
N LYS A 406 16.16 5.21 -2.66
CA LYS A 406 15.29 4.20 -3.27
C LYS A 406 14.65 3.38 -2.16
N LEU A 407 13.37 3.05 -2.28
CA LEU A 407 12.63 2.31 -1.25
C LEU A 407 12.08 1.00 -1.81
N ASN A 408 12.11 -0.04 -0.99
CA ASN A 408 11.41 -1.30 -1.17
C ASN A 408 10.70 -1.63 0.14
N PHE A 409 9.37 -1.49 0.18
CA PHE A 409 8.55 -1.71 1.37
C PHE A 409 7.53 -2.81 1.14
N SER A 410 7.48 -3.77 2.04
CA SER A 410 6.41 -4.77 2.10
C SER A 410 5.06 -4.10 2.33
N ALA A 411 4.10 -4.33 1.43
CA ALA A 411 2.78 -3.66 1.45
C ALA A 411 1.62 -4.65 1.67
N TYR A 412 1.89 -5.78 2.35
CA TYR A 412 0.94 -6.89 2.51
C TYR A 412 0.67 -7.27 3.97
N HIS A 413 1.36 -6.69 4.93
CA HIS A 413 1.19 -7.08 6.34
C HIS A 413 -0.19 -6.70 6.88
N ARG A 414 -0.70 -5.55 6.47
CA ARG A 414 -2.07 -5.09 6.72
C ARG A 414 -2.74 -4.72 5.41
N PHE A 415 -4.03 -4.86 5.31
CA PHE A 415 -4.74 -4.45 4.09
C PHE A 415 -4.60 -2.95 3.78
N GLU A 416 -4.39 -2.13 4.81
CA GLU A 416 -4.16 -0.70 4.66
C GLU A 416 -2.79 -0.35 4.05
N ASP A 417 -1.81 -1.22 4.17
CA ASP A 417 -0.43 -0.91 3.79
C ASP A 417 -0.29 -0.63 2.30
N ILE A 418 -1.06 -1.34 1.45
CA ILE A 418 -1.03 -1.16 -0.01
C ILE A 418 -1.37 0.27 -0.46
N PHE A 419 -2.15 1.01 0.33
CA PHE A 419 -2.51 2.40 0.01
C PHE A 419 -1.93 3.42 0.99
N ARG A 420 -1.87 3.14 2.30
CA ARG A 420 -1.42 4.11 3.30
C ARG A 420 0.07 4.40 3.21
N LEU A 421 0.89 3.39 2.92
CA LEU A 421 2.33 3.58 2.75
C LEU A 421 2.62 4.49 1.55
N ALA A 422 1.98 4.25 0.41
CA ALA A 422 2.12 5.07 -0.79
C ALA A 422 1.71 6.53 -0.55
N LEU A 423 0.58 6.75 0.12
CA LEU A 423 0.09 8.08 0.47
C LEU A 423 1.06 8.81 1.41
N TYR A 424 1.60 8.11 2.41
CA TYR A 424 2.55 8.71 3.35
C TYR A 424 3.87 9.07 2.65
N ILE A 425 4.45 8.16 1.87
CA ILE A 425 5.68 8.43 1.11
C ILE A 425 5.51 9.67 0.22
N HIS A 426 4.41 9.74 -0.52
CA HIS A 426 4.10 10.90 -1.36
C HIS A 426 3.91 12.20 -0.55
N SER A 427 3.33 12.10 0.65
CA SER A 427 3.13 13.28 1.53
C SER A 427 4.43 13.84 2.08
N VAL A 428 5.43 12.98 2.32
CA VAL A 428 6.78 13.38 2.78
C VAL A 428 7.57 13.98 1.63
N ASN A 429 7.58 13.32 0.48
CA ASN A 429 8.27 13.81 -0.71
C ASN A 429 7.51 13.44 -1.98
N SER A 430 6.84 14.42 -2.59
CA SER A 430 6.01 14.24 -3.77
C SER A 430 6.78 13.91 -5.06
N ASP A 431 8.11 13.95 -5.04
CA ASP A 431 8.95 13.64 -6.19
C ASP A 431 9.23 12.13 -6.31
N TYR A 432 8.80 11.31 -5.34
CA TYR A 432 8.86 9.86 -5.48
C TYR A 432 7.92 9.38 -6.59
N LYS A 433 8.46 8.59 -7.50
CA LYS A 433 7.68 7.72 -8.38
C LYS A 433 7.41 6.41 -7.64
N ILE A 434 6.15 6.04 -7.50
CA ILE A 434 5.70 4.90 -6.70
C ILE A 434 5.24 3.78 -7.62
N PHE A 435 5.87 2.62 -7.51
CA PHE A 435 5.54 1.41 -8.25
C PHE A 435 5.06 0.34 -7.28
N LEU A 436 4.17 -0.53 -7.74
CA LEU A 436 3.69 -1.69 -7.00
C LEU A 436 3.99 -2.94 -7.81
N ARG A 437 4.60 -3.95 -7.19
CA ARG A 437 4.87 -5.26 -7.81
C ARG A 437 4.41 -6.38 -6.87
N HIS A 438 3.93 -7.44 -7.47
CA HIS A 438 3.63 -8.69 -6.79
C HIS A 438 4.56 -9.78 -7.32
N HIS A 439 5.27 -10.45 -6.42
CA HIS A 439 6.19 -11.55 -6.75
C HIS A 439 5.51 -12.90 -6.48
N PRO A 440 6.05 -14.02 -7.03
CA PRO A 440 5.41 -15.33 -6.90
C PRO A 440 5.17 -15.73 -5.45
N TYR A 441 3.92 -15.59 -5.00
CA TYR A 441 3.48 -15.92 -3.65
C TYR A 441 1.96 -16.15 -3.61
N ILE A 442 1.48 -17.15 -2.89
CA ILE A 442 0.07 -17.32 -2.51
C ILE A 442 0.00 -17.32 -0.99
N PRO A 443 -0.82 -16.48 -0.36
CA PRO A 443 -1.69 -15.40 -0.88
C PRO A 443 -0.89 -14.23 -1.45
N ALA A 444 -1.49 -13.07 -1.63
CA ALA A 444 -0.84 -11.87 -2.18
C ALA A 444 0.23 -11.25 -1.25
N TRP A 445 1.02 -12.10 -0.58
CA TRP A 445 2.23 -11.71 0.13
C TRP A 445 3.35 -11.47 -0.88
N ASP A 446 4.45 -10.88 -0.47
CA ASP A 446 5.51 -10.39 -1.37
C ASP A 446 4.96 -9.40 -2.43
N THR A 447 3.96 -8.60 -2.02
CA THR A 447 3.48 -7.43 -2.75
C THR A 447 4.17 -6.21 -2.16
N ASN A 448 5.01 -5.55 -2.97
CA ASN A 448 5.95 -4.55 -2.49
C ASN A 448 5.79 -3.21 -3.22
N LEU A 449 5.95 -2.12 -2.47
CA LEU A 449 6.11 -0.76 -3.00
C LEU A 449 7.58 -0.50 -3.30
N TYR A 450 7.86 -0.11 -4.53
CA TYR A 450 9.16 0.36 -4.99
C TYR A 450 9.07 1.85 -5.29
N CYS A 451 9.94 2.66 -4.68
CA CYS A 451 9.88 4.10 -4.84
C CYS A 451 11.26 4.68 -5.22
N ILE A 452 11.29 5.56 -6.24
CA ILE A 452 12.52 6.18 -6.76
C ILE A 452 12.37 7.67 -6.98
#